data_dc619a20f38620408363407e44cae571
#
_entry.id   dc619a20f38620408363407e44cae571
#
_cell.length_a   1.000
_cell.length_b   1.000
_cell.length_c   1.000
_cell.angle_alpha   90.00
_cell.angle_beta   90.00
_cell.angle_gamma   90.00
#
_symmetry.space_group_name_H-M   'P 1'
#
loop_
_entity.id
_entity.type
_entity.pdbx_description
1 polymer ?
#
loop_
_entity_poly.entity_id
_entity_poly.type
_entity_poly.pdbx_seq_one_letter_code
_entity_poly.pdbx_strand_id
1 'polypeptide(L)'
;AFMDVQPVNQGHTLVVPRQHYESFQDLPTDLGMHLFEVAMRLNPVIRKVAGADAMNLIVSSGAAAGQDVYHFHIHLIPRRSGDGFDVPLPFPGSAMPDRTILDAQAAQILAALRDPMRPTPRVAPAVAKK
;
A
#
# COMPACT_ATOMS: atom_id res chain seq x y z
N ALA A 1 -4.20 13.28 5.26
CA ALA A 1 -3.04 12.63 5.86
C ALA A 1 -2.81 13.17 7.26
N PHE A 2 -2.23 12.38 8.15
CA PHE A 2 -1.90 12.75 9.53
C PHE A 2 -0.75 11.90 10.05
N MET A 3 -0.15 12.32 11.17
CA MET A 3 0.95 11.59 11.80
C MET A 3 0.42 10.34 12.49
N ASP A 4 1.14 9.23 12.36
CA ASP A 4 0.84 8.03 13.14
C ASP A 4 1.08 8.31 14.62
N VAL A 5 0.15 7.88 15.48
CA VAL A 5 0.24 8.06 16.95
C VAL A 5 1.18 7.06 17.61
N GLN A 6 1.49 5.95 16.91
CA GLN A 6 2.49 4.95 17.30
C GLN A 6 3.53 4.78 16.18
N PRO A 7 4.35 5.82 15.94
CA PRO A 7 5.19 5.85 14.76
C PRO A 7 6.29 4.80 14.82
N VAL A 8 6.54 4.11 13.72
CA VAL A 8 7.74 3.26 13.54
C VAL A 8 9.01 4.10 13.65
N ASN A 9 9.02 5.23 12.93
CA ASN A 9 10.09 6.21 12.95
C ASN A 9 9.49 7.62 12.98
N GLN A 10 10.29 8.59 13.44
CA GLN A 10 9.88 10.00 13.42
C GLN A 10 9.50 10.44 12.00
N GLY A 11 8.32 11.00 11.86
CA GLY A 11 7.77 11.41 10.56
C GLY A 11 6.88 10.35 9.90
N HIS A 12 6.61 9.21 10.55
CA HIS A 12 5.66 8.22 10.06
C HIS A 12 4.28 8.87 9.87
N THR A 13 3.81 8.88 8.65
CA THR A 13 2.58 9.56 8.22
C THR A 13 1.63 8.55 7.58
N LEU A 14 0.34 8.72 7.85
CA LEU A 14 -0.73 7.94 7.23
C LEU A 14 -1.46 8.77 6.18
N VAL A 15 -1.69 8.20 5.01
CA VAL A 15 -2.58 8.74 3.99
C VAL A 15 -3.83 7.88 3.93
N VAL A 16 -4.98 8.49 4.20
CA VAL A 16 -6.26 7.77 4.32
C VAL A 16 -7.35 8.48 3.51
N PRO A 17 -8.35 7.76 2.99
CA PRO A 17 -9.56 8.37 2.46
C PRO A 17 -10.42 8.95 3.60
N ARG A 18 -11.21 9.98 3.31
CA ARG A 18 -12.18 10.53 4.29
C ARG A 18 -13.39 9.61 4.46
N GLN A 19 -13.82 9.00 3.34
CA GLN A 19 -14.89 8.01 3.35
C GLN A 19 -14.32 6.66 3.77
N HIS A 20 -15.11 5.87 4.49
CA HIS A 20 -14.71 4.55 4.95
C HIS A 20 -14.61 3.55 3.80
N TYR A 21 -13.45 2.92 3.69
CA TYR A 21 -13.17 1.72 2.89
C TYR A 21 -12.35 0.79 3.75
N GLU A 22 -12.75 -0.46 3.84
CA GLU A 22 -12.10 -1.41 4.74
C GLU A 22 -10.68 -1.73 4.28
N SER A 23 -10.51 -2.06 3.00
CA SER A 23 -9.25 -2.57 2.46
C SER A 23 -8.96 -2.04 1.05
N PHE A 24 -7.80 -2.41 0.49
CA PHE A 24 -7.36 -1.99 -0.83
C PHE A 24 -8.34 -2.36 -1.95
N GLN A 25 -8.93 -3.55 -1.88
CA GLN A 25 -9.86 -4.03 -2.91
C GLN A 25 -11.20 -3.31 -2.93
N ASP A 26 -11.55 -2.60 -1.85
CA ASP A 26 -12.81 -1.87 -1.73
C ASP A 26 -12.72 -0.45 -2.28
N LEU A 27 -11.49 0.03 -2.54
CA LEU A 27 -11.28 1.37 -3.08
C LEU A 27 -11.75 1.49 -4.52
N PRO A 28 -12.49 2.56 -4.85
CA PRO A 28 -12.61 3.01 -6.23
C PRO A 28 -11.24 3.33 -6.84
N THR A 29 -11.05 2.99 -8.10
CA THR A 29 -9.75 3.15 -8.78
C THR A 29 -9.25 4.60 -8.77
N ASP A 30 -10.13 5.55 -9.06
CA ASP A 30 -9.83 6.98 -9.08
C ASP A 30 -9.40 7.50 -7.71
N LEU A 31 -10.07 7.05 -6.64
CA LEU A 31 -9.68 7.38 -5.27
C LEU A 31 -8.34 6.75 -4.90
N GLY A 32 -8.12 5.48 -5.26
CA GLY A 32 -6.84 4.81 -5.04
C GLY A 32 -5.68 5.56 -5.72
N MET A 33 -5.86 5.95 -6.99
CA MET A 33 -4.89 6.75 -7.73
C MET A 33 -4.61 8.10 -7.04
N HIS A 34 -5.66 8.79 -6.56
CA HIS A 34 -5.51 10.06 -5.86
C HIS A 34 -4.75 9.91 -4.52
N LEU A 35 -5.01 8.85 -3.77
CA LEU A 35 -4.28 8.60 -2.51
C LEU A 35 -2.79 8.36 -2.75
N PHE A 36 -2.44 7.63 -3.83
CA PHE A 36 -1.04 7.46 -4.23
C PHE A 36 -0.40 8.77 -4.72
N GLU A 37 -1.12 9.60 -5.45
CA GLU A 37 -0.65 10.95 -5.83
C GLU A 37 -0.31 11.78 -4.58
N VAL A 38 -1.19 11.79 -3.57
CA VAL A 38 -0.95 12.47 -2.30
C VAL A 38 0.30 11.90 -1.60
N ALA A 39 0.44 10.57 -1.56
CA ALA A 39 1.60 9.91 -1.00
C ALA A 39 2.91 10.31 -1.72
N MET A 40 2.90 10.34 -3.05
CA MET A 40 4.04 10.78 -3.87
C MET A 40 4.44 12.23 -3.59
N ARG A 41 3.47 13.12 -3.40
CA ARG A 41 3.73 14.54 -3.07
C ARG A 41 4.28 14.73 -1.67
N LEU A 42 3.81 13.95 -0.70
CA LEU A 42 4.26 14.01 0.70
C LEU A 42 5.65 13.41 0.90
N ASN A 43 5.98 12.35 0.16
CA ASN A 43 7.22 11.59 0.30
C ASN A 43 8.49 12.48 0.38
N PRO A 44 8.83 13.34 -0.60
CA PRO A 44 10.05 14.15 -0.56
C PRO A 44 10.05 15.15 0.61
N VAL A 45 8.87 15.65 0.99
CA VAL A 45 8.73 16.61 2.09
C VAL A 45 8.97 15.94 3.42
N ILE A 46 8.31 14.81 3.67
CA ILE A 46 8.47 14.02 4.90
C ILE A 46 9.92 13.55 5.03
N ARG A 47 10.50 13.01 3.95
CA ARG A 47 11.89 12.56 3.92
C ARG A 47 12.86 13.67 4.32
N LYS A 48 12.68 14.88 3.77
CA LYS A 48 13.51 16.04 4.09
C LYS A 48 13.34 16.47 5.55
N VAL A 49 12.11 16.62 6.03
CA VAL A 49 11.80 17.06 7.39
C VAL A 49 12.26 16.05 8.43
N ALA A 50 12.09 14.76 8.17
CA ALA A 50 12.53 13.69 9.06
C ALA A 50 14.07 13.45 8.99
N GLY A 51 14.79 14.02 8.02
CA GLY A 51 16.20 13.73 7.78
C GLY A 51 16.44 12.26 7.42
N ALA A 52 15.56 11.68 6.62
CA ALA A 52 15.58 10.25 6.30
C ALA A 52 16.36 9.96 5.01
N ASP A 53 17.07 8.82 5.00
CA ASP A 53 17.83 8.34 3.84
C ASP A 53 16.92 7.74 2.77
N ALA A 54 15.80 7.12 3.20
CA ALA A 54 14.88 6.40 2.35
C ALA A 54 13.44 6.45 2.90
N MET A 55 12.50 5.88 2.16
CA MET A 55 11.09 5.75 2.57
C MET A 55 10.56 4.37 2.24
N ASN A 56 9.76 3.80 3.14
CA ASN A 56 8.86 2.71 2.79
C ASN A 56 7.44 3.24 2.61
N LEU A 57 6.76 2.77 1.56
CA LEU A 57 5.32 2.85 1.43
C LEU A 57 4.78 1.45 1.69
N ILE A 58 3.89 1.33 2.67
CA ILE A 58 3.30 0.05 3.04
C ILE A 58 1.77 0.17 3.03
N VAL A 59 1.13 -0.82 2.44
CA VAL A 59 -0.32 -1.02 2.47
C VAL A 59 -0.56 -2.44 2.96
N SER A 60 -1.24 -2.58 4.08
CA SER A 60 -1.73 -3.87 4.56
C SER A 60 -3.20 -4.01 4.20
N SER A 61 -3.57 -5.14 3.57
CA SER A 61 -4.95 -5.43 3.17
C SER A 61 -5.35 -6.80 3.68
N GLY A 62 -6.18 -6.81 4.72
CA GLY A 62 -6.61 -7.98 5.46
C GLY A 62 -5.70 -8.36 6.64
N ALA A 63 -6.26 -9.10 7.60
CA ALA A 63 -5.58 -9.47 8.84
C ALA A 63 -4.28 -10.25 8.62
N ALA A 64 -4.25 -11.18 7.65
CA ALA A 64 -3.04 -11.96 7.32
C ALA A 64 -1.88 -11.10 6.79
N ALA A 65 -2.17 -9.90 6.29
CA ALA A 65 -1.18 -8.92 5.86
C ALA A 65 -0.82 -7.91 6.96
N GLY A 66 -1.33 -8.09 8.19
CA GLY A 66 -1.08 -7.19 9.33
C GLY A 66 -1.94 -5.94 9.34
N GLN A 67 -3.12 -5.97 8.73
CA GLN A 67 -4.08 -4.87 8.86
C GLN A 67 -4.78 -4.96 10.22
N ASP A 68 -4.46 -4.07 11.13
CA ASP A 68 -5.08 -4.00 12.46
C ASP A 68 -6.27 -3.04 12.51
N VAL A 69 -6.23 -1.98 11.72
CA VAL A 69 -7.31 -1.01 11.58
C VAL A 69 -8.01 -1.20 10.23
N TYR A 70 -9.29 -1.58 10.27
CA TYR A 70 -10.10 -1.83 9.08
C TYR A 70 -10.67 -0.54 8.48
N HIS A 71 -9.77 0.35 8.16
CA HIS A 71 -9.95 1.55 7.35
C HIS A 71 -8.71 1.71 6.49
N PHE A 72 -8.86 1.72 5.17
CA PHE A 72 -7.72 1.76 4.24
C PHE A 72 -6.74 2.89 4.57
N HIS A 73 -5.47 2.58 4.64
CA HIS A 73 -4.41 3.54 4.86
C HIS A 73 -3.10 3.13 4.17
N ILE A 74 -2.37 4.15 3.75
CA ILE A 74 -1.00 4.02 3.21
C ILE A 74 -0.06 4.54 4.27
N HIS A 75 0.89 3.72 4.71
CA HIS A 75 1.98 4.14 5.57
C HIS A 75 3.10 4.79 4.74
N LEU A 76 3.54 5.95 5.14
CA LEU A 76 4.75 6.61 4.68
C LEU A 76 5.75 6.60 5.84
N ILE A 77 6.72 5.69 5.80
CA ILE A 77 7.66 5.44 6.89
C ILE A 77 9.04 5.93 6.49
N PRO A 78 9.53 7.04 7.09
CA PRO A 78 10.90 7.48 6.91
C PRO A 78 11.88 6.44 7.44
N ARG A 79 12.96 6.17 6.69
CA ARG A 79 13.94 5.15 7.01
C ARG A 79 15.33 5.75 7.11
N ARG A 80 16.11 5.20 8.06
CA ARG A 80 17.54 5.48 8.20
C ARG A 80 18.30 4.17 8.32
N SER A 81 19.55 4.18 7.91
CA SER A 81 20.42 3.02 8.13
C SER A 81 20.50 2.71 9.62
N GLY A 82 20.23 1.45 9.98
CA GLY A 82 20.27 0.99 11.37
C GLY A 82 19.09 1.44 12.25
N ASP A 83 17.97 1.81 11.69
CA ASP A 83 16.78 2.27 12.43
C ASP A 83 16.01 1.15 13.16
N GLY A 84 16.45 -0.10 13.02
CA GLY A 84 15.87 -1.24 13.73
C GLY A 84 14.56 -1.75 13.15
N PHE A 85 13.99 -1.10 12.13
CA PHE A 85 12.81 -1.60 11.43
C PHE A 85 13.22 -2.39 10.21
N ASP A 86 12.71 -3.62 10.08
CA ASP A 86 12.94 -4.47 8.94
C ASP A 86 11.61 -4.90 8.30
N VAL A 87 11.61 -4.98 6.98
CA VAL A 87 10.49 -5.54 6.21
C VAL A 87 10.96 -6.92 5.72
N PRO A 88 10.46 -8.01 6.31
CA PRO A 88 10.90 -9.35 5.95
C PRO A 88 10.45 -9.68 4.53
N LEU A 89 11.32 -9.47 3.57
CA LEU A 89 11.17 -9.91 2.19
C LEU A 89 12.02 -11.17 1.99
N PRO A 90 11.72 -12.02 1.00
CA PRO A 90 12.58 -13.14 0.64
C PRO A 90 13.98 -12.61 0.32
N PHE A 91 14.98 -13.10 1.05
CA PHE A 91 16.37 -12.67 0.86
C PHE A 91 17.09 -13.49 -0.20
N PRO A 92 18.21 -12.98 -0.77
CA PRO A 92 19.11 -13.77 -1.58
C PRO A 92 19.52 -15.06 -0.82
N GLY A 93 19.33 -16.21 -1.46
CA GLY A 93 19.56 -17.54 -0.84
C GLY A 93 18.29 -18.26 -0.37
N SER A 94 17.12 -17.61 -0.36
CA SER A 94 15.85 -18.33 -0.27
C SER A 94 15.70 -19.26 -1.48
N ALA A 95 15.16 -20.48 -1.25
CA ALA A 95 14.89 -21.42 -2.34
C ALA A 95 13.98 -20.75 -3.39
N MET A 96 14.48 -20.63 -4.61
CA MET A 96 13.68 -20.14 -5.73
C MET A 96 12.71 -21.24 -6.15
N PRO A 97 11.43 -20.92 -6.35
CA PRO A 97 10.49 -21.85 -6.95
C PRO A 97 10.96 -22.28 -8.35
N ASP A 98 10.60 -23.49 -8.76
CA ASP A 98 10.82 -23.94 -10.13
C ASP A 98 10.14 -22.98 -11.12
N ARG A 99 10.81 -22.70 -12.22
CA ARG A 99 10.30 -21.80 -13.27
C ARG A 99 8.94 -22.24 -13.81
N THR A 100 8.71 -23.56 -13.92
CA THR A 100 7.43 -24.11 -14.38
C THR A 100 6.28 -23.77 -13.44
N ILE A 101 6.52 -23.74 -12.12
CA ILE A 101 5.54 -23.34 -11.10
C ILE A 101 5.19 -21.85 -11.27
N LEU A 102 6.21 -21.00 -11.43
CA LEU A 102 6.01 -19.57 -11.62
C LEU A 102 5.24 -19.27 -12.91
N ASP A 103 5.57 -19.93 -14.00
CA ASP A 103 4.89 -19.76 -15.29
C ASP A 103 3.43 -20.24 -15.22
N ALA A 104 3.16 -21.35 -14.54
CA ALA A 104 1.80 -21.84 -14.33
C ALA A 104 0.96 -20.86 -13.48
N GLN A 105 1.52 -20.30 -12.41
CA GLN A 105 0.86 -19.29 -11.58
C GLN A 105 0.59 -18.02 -12.37
N ALA A 106 1.56 -17.55 -13.15
CA ALA A 106 1.38 -16.36 -14.01
C ALA A 106 0.26 -16.57 -15.04
N ALA A 107 0.19 -17.75 -15.66
CA ALA A 107 -0.87 -18.10 -16.61
C ALA A 107 -2.26 -18.12 -15.96
N GLN A 108 -2.38 -18.64 -14.72
CA GLN A 108 -3.63 -18.63 -13.97
C GLN A 108 -4.08 -17.20 -13.62
N ILE A 109 -3.17 -16.36 -13.18
CA ILE A 109 -3.46 -14.94 -12.89
C ILE A 109 -3.92 -14.22 -14.15
N LEU A 110 -3.22 -14.43 -15.27
CA LEU A 110 -3.56 -13.80 -16.54
C LEU A 110 -4.94 -14.26 -17.05
N ALA A 111 -5.27 -15.54 -16.91
CA ALA A 111 -6.59 -16.07 -17.26
C ALA A 111 -7.69 -15.42 -16.41
N ALA A 112 -7.48 -15.33 -15.08
CA ALA A 112 -8.42 -14.69 -14.17
C ALA A 112 -8.62 -13.20 -14.46
N LEU A 113 -7.56 -12.50 -14.90
CA LEU A 113 -7.65 -11.08 -15.28
C LEU A 113 -8.49 -10.84 -16.55
N ARG A 114 -8.57 -11.85 -17.43
CA ARG A 114 -9.34 -11.80 -18.67
C ARG A 114 -10.78 -12.31 -18.52
N ASP A 115 -11.14 -12.80 -17.33
CA ASP A 115 -12.48 -13.29 -17.05
C ASP A 115 -13.48 -12.12 -17.12
N PRO A 116 -14.49 -12.15 -18.01
CA PRO A 116 -15.50 -11.11 -18.13
C PRO A 116 -16.41 -11.01 -16.89
N MET A 117 -16.46 -12.05 -16.04
CA MET A 117 -17.19 -12.07 -14.76
C MET A 117 -16.40 -11.47 -13.59
N ARG A 118 -15.19 -10.98 -13.83
CA ARG A 118 -14.41 -10.30 -12.79
C ARG A 118 -15.18 -9.09 -12.26
N PRO A 119 -15.34 -8.94 -10.94
CA PRO A 119 -15.91 -7.73 -10.36
C PRO A 119 -15.05 -6.52 -10.79
N THR A 120 -15.67 -5.58 -11.50
CA THR A 120 -15.01 -4.31 -11.82
C THR A 120 -14.76 -3.53 -10.52
N PRO A 121 -13.62 -2.83 -10.41
CA PRO A 121 -13.40 -1.92 -9.30
C PRO A 121 -14.58 -0.95 -9.17
N ARG A 122 -15.10 -0.77 -7.97
CA ARG A 122 -16.22 0.14 -7.72
C ARG A 122 -15.79 1.57 -8.06
N VAL A 123 -16.54 2.21 -8.95
CA VAL A 123 -16.38 3.65 -9.18
C VAL A 123 -17.15 4.36 -8.06
N ALA A 124 -16.48 5.27 -7.34
CA ALA A 124 -17.16 6.06 -6.32
C ALA A 124 -18.29 6.88 -6.97
N PRO A 125 -19.48 6.96 -6.35
CA PRO A 125 -20.50 7.87 -6.83
C PRO A 125 -19.95 9.30 -6.84
N ALA A 126 -20.15 9.98 -7.97
CA ALA A 126 -19.71 11.37 -8.11
C ALA A 126 -20.26 12.21 -6.94
N VAL A 127 -19.36 12.78 -6.15
CA VAL A 127 -19.74 13.70 -5.07
C VAL A 127 -20.34 14.94 -5.73
N ALA A 128 -21.65 15.13 -5.60
CA ALA A 128 -22.30 16.35 -6.06
C ALA A 128 -21.63 17.55 -5.36
N LYS A 129 -20.97 18.41 -6.14
CA LYS A 129 -20.44 19.67 -5.62
C LYS A 129 -21.62 20.52 -5.16
N LYS A 130 -21.74 20.74 -3.87
CA LYS A 130 -22.56 21.82 -3.30
C LYS A 130 -21.75 23.08 -3.23
#